data_a4e9784102aa8f9f18908cbcfe092828
#
_entry.id   a4e9784102aa8f9f18908cbcfe092828
#
_cell.length_a   1.000
_cell.length_b   1.000
_cell.length_c   1.000
_cell.angle_alpha   90.00
_cell.angle_beta   90.00
_cell.angle_gamma   90.00
#
_symmetry.space_group_name_H-M   'P 1'
#
loop_
_entity.id
_entity.type
_entity.pdbx_description
1 polymer ?
#
loop_
_entity_poly.entity_id
_entity_poly.type
_entity_poly.pdbx_seq_one_letter_code
_entity_poly.pdbx_strand_id
1 'polypeptide(L)'
;MDFVQFGPKGHQICDGALHVGTEEERAAFGRKLMAIGEENCKASGGTITISDDISCIKGADFVYTDVWYGLYDDEVSGTSYMDVFYPKYQVTMDMMNYAGPDSKFMHCLPATRGEEVVDEVMDDEARSLCWDEAENRKHSIRAILATLCPQSEPDEKVATAYRATIDEGMAKLGKHGL
;
A
#
# COMPACT_ATOMS: atom_id res chain seq x y z
N MET A 1 0.90 0.25 -14.89
CA MET A 1 0.63 -0.44 -13.60
C MET A 1 -0.85 -0.70 -13.52
N ASP A 2 -1.24 -1.90 -13.18
CA ASP A 2 -2.62 -2.26 -12.91
C ASP A 2 -2.89 -2.14 -11.42
N PHE A 3 -4.02 -1.54 -11.07
CA PHE A 3 -4.46 -1.38 -9.69
C PHE A 3 -5.72 -2.19 -9.46
N VAL A 4 -5.71 -2.99 -8.40
CA VAL A 4 -6.86 -3.80 -8.00
C VAL A 4 -7.22 -3.48 -6.56
N GLN A 5 -8.46 -3.10 -6.30
CA GLN A 5 -9.01 -3.03 -4.96
C GLN A 5 -9.95 -4.21 -4.74
N PHE A 6 -9.58 -5.09 -3.82
CA PHE A 6 -10.44 -6.14 -3.28
C PHE A 6 -10.96 -5.69 -1.92
N GLY A 7 -12.25 -5.39 -1.83
CA GLY A 7 -12.84 -4.87 -0.60
C GLY A 7 -14.36 -4.90 -0.62
N PRO A 8 -15.00 -4.79 0.56
CA PRO A 8 -16.46 -4.83 0.69
C PRO A 8 -17.10 -3.61 0.07
N LYS A 9 -18.29 -3.79 -0.52
CA LYS A 9 -19.13 -2.69 -0.98
C LYS A 9 -19.45 -1.74 0.17
N GLY A 10 -19.46 -0.45 -0.11
CA GLY A 10 -19.58 0.61 0.89
C GLY A 10 -18.25 1.07 1.51
N HIS A 11 -17.15 0.32 1.28
CA HIS A 11 -15.80 0.63 1.74
C HIS A 11 -14.78 0.67 0.58
N GLN A 12 -15.28 0.72 -0.63
CA GLN A 12 -14.43 0.81 -1.82
C GLN A 12 -14.11 2.29 -2.14
N ILE A 13 -13.04 2.51 -2.87
CA ILE A 13 -12.59 3.87 -3.24
C ILE A 13 -13.66 4.64 -4.02
N CYS A 14 -14.47 3.94 -4.81
CA CYS A 14 -15.61 4.53 -5.53
C CYS A 14 -16.74 4.95 -4.61
N ASP A 15 -16.86 4.38 -3.42
CA ASP A 15 -17.89 4.71 -2.42
C ASP A 15 -17.48 5.95 -1.59
N GLY A 16 -16.28 6.47 -1.81
CA GLY A 16 -15.75 7.62 -1.09
C GLY A 16 -15.42 7.29 0.37
N ALA A 17 -14.45 6.42 0.57
CA ALA A 17 -14.03 5.87 1.86
C ALA A 17 -13.50 6.90 2.90
N LEU A 18 -13.76 8.17 2.74
CA LEU A 18 -13.49 9.18 3.76
C LEU A 18 -14.64 9.20 4.77
N HIS A 19 -14.32 8.99 6.04
CA HIS A 19 -15.28 9.04 7.15
C HIS A 19 -15.75 10.48 7.48
N VAL A 20 -15.35 11.45 6.68
CA VAL A 20 -15.64 12.88 6.89
C VAL A 20 -16.65 13.38 5.86
N GLY A 21 -17.69 14.03 6.33
CA GLY A 21 -18.72 14.64 5.48
C GLY A 21 -19.99 13.79 5.33
N THR A 22 -20.94 14.32 4.57
CA THR A 22 -22.21 13.65 4.24
C THR A 22 -21.99 12.50 3.25
N GLU A 23 -22.94 11.59 3.14
CA GLU A 23 -22.90 10.50 2.16
C GLU A 23 -22.73 11.02 0.72
N GLU A 24 -23.41 12.13 0.39
CA GLU A 24 -23.31 12.76 -0.94
C GLU A 24 -21.90 13.33 -1.22
N GLU A 25 -21.28 13.95 -0.22
CA GLU A 25 -19.90 14.47 -0.33
C GLU A 25 -18.90 13.34 -0.51
N ARG A 26 -19.06 12.24 0.24
CA ARG A 26 -18.21 11.05 0.09
C ARG A 26 -18.35 10.42 -1.29
N ALA A 27 -19.58 10.23 -1.76
CA ALA A 27 -19.84 9.69 -3.09
C ALA A 27 -19.31 10.60 -4.21
N ALA A 28 -19.41 11.93 -4.05
CA ALA A 28 -18.83 12.88 -5.00
C ALA A 28 -17.31 12.81 -5.04
N PHE A 29 -16.67 12.64 -3.88
CA PHE A 29 -15.23 12.47 -3.79
C PHE A 29 -14.76 11.16 -4.44
N GLY A 30 -15.46 10.04 -4.17
CA GLY A 30 -15.17 8.75 -4.81
C GLY A 30 -15.25 8.83 -6.33
N ARG A 31 -16.29 9.44 -6.87
CA ARG A 31 -16.42 9.68 -8.33
C ARG A 31 -15.26 10.50 -8.89
N LYS A 32 -14.80 11.53 -8.17
CA LYS A 32 -13.67 12.36 -8.57
C LYS A 32 -12.37 11.56 -8.61
N LEU A 33 -12.12 10.75 -7.58
CA LEU A 33 -10.93 9.88 -7.53
C LEU A 33 -10.93 8.87 -8.67
N MET A 34 -12.07 8.24 -8.94
CA MET A 34 -12.20 7.29 -10.05
C MET A 34 -11.94 7.96 -11.40
N ALA A 35 -12.46 9.15 -11.64
CA ALA A 35 -12.22 9.89 -12.88
C ALA A 35 -10.73 10.20 -13.10
N ILE A 36 -10.02 10.63 -12.03
CA ILE A 36 -8.57 10.86 -12.08
C ILE A 36 -7.82 9.55 -12.38
N GLY A 37 -8.20 8.48 -11.69
CA GLY A 37 -7.60 7.17 -11.90
C GLY A 37 -7.77 6.65 -13.33
N GLU A 38 -8.97 6.76 -13.88
CA GLU A 38 -9.26 6.36 -15.26
C GLU A 38 -8.48 7.19 -16.30
N GLU A 39 -8.33 8.50 -16.06
CA GLU A 39 -7.51 9.36 -16.92
C GLU A 39 -6.04 8.95 -16.89
N ASN A 40 -5.50 8.69 -15.70
CA ASN A 40 -4.14 8.21 -15.53
C ASN A 40 -3.92 6.83 -16.20
N CYS A 41 -4.91 5.94 -16.10
CA CYS A 41 -4.86 4.64 -16.79
C CYS A 41 -4.83 4.80 -18.31
N LYS A 42 -5.65 5.69 -18.86
CA LYS A 42 -5.62 5.99 -20.31
C LYS A 42 -4.24 6.51 -20.76
N ALA A 43 -3.61 7.36 -19.92
CA ALA A 43 -2.29 7.93 -20.24
C ALA A 43 -1.15 6.91 -20.13
N SER A 44 -1.23 5.98 -19.15
CA SER A 44 -0.16 5.03 -18.83
C SER A 44 -0.33 3.64 -19.45
N GLY A 45 -1.53 3.31 -19.94
CA GLY A 45 -1.89 1.96 -20.39
C GLY A 45 -2.19 0.98 -19.24
N GLY A 46 -2.31 1.47 -18.00
CA GLY A 46 -2.70 0.65 -16.84
C GLY A 46 -4.21 0.47 -16.74
N THR A 47 -4.64 -0.26 -15.72
CA THR A 47 -6.05 -0.52 -15.41
C THR A 47 -6.41 -0.27 -13.95
N ILE A 48 -7.69 -0.01 -13.67
CA ILE A 48 -8.27 0.01 -12.32
C ILE A 48 -9.39 -1.02 -12.28
N THR A 49 -9.33 -1.93 -11.32
CA THR A 49 -10.37 -2.92 -11.04
C THR A 49 -10.80 -2.79 -9.58
N ILE A 50 -12.10 -2.67 -9.33
CA ILE A 50 -12.66 -2.63 -7.97
C ILE A 50 -13.68 -3.77 -7.87
N SER A 51 -13.52 -4.64 -6.88
CA SER A 51 -14.36 -5.83 -6.74
C SER A 51 -14.45 -6.30 -5.28
N ASP A 52 -15.54 -6.96 -4.95
CA ASP A 52 -15.73 -7.76 -3.75
C ASP A 52 -15.55 -9.28 -4.01
N ASP A 53 -15.16 -9.64 -5.23
CA ASP A 53 -14.83 -11.01 -5.62
C ASP A 53 -13.30 -11.20 -5.60
N ILE A 54 -12.84 -12.20 -4.85
CA ILE A 54 -11.41 -12.51 -4.70
C ILE A 54 -10.73 -12.84 -6.04
N SER A 55 -11.47 -13.23 -7.05
CA SER A 55 -10.90 -13.53 -8.38
C SER A 55 -10.13 -12.36 -8.99
N CYS A 56 -10.43 -11.12 -8.56
CA CYS A 56 -9.78 -9.92 -9.05
C CYS A 56 -8.29 -9.82 -8.68
N ILE A 57 -7.84 -10.48 -7.59
CA ILE A 57 -6.44 -10.41 -7.14
C ILE A 57 -5.52 -11.41 -7.85
N LYS A 58 -6.08 -12.29 -8.68
CA LYS A 58 -5.28 -13.32 -9.36
C LYS A 58 -4.25 -12.72 -10.29
N GLY A 59 -2.99 -13.10 -10.06
CA GLY A 59 -1.85 -12.58 -10.84
C GLY A 59 -1.31 -11.25 -10.32
N ALA A 60 -1.71 -10.81 -9.13
CA ALA A 60 -1.16 -9.62 -8.51
C ALA A 60 0.30 -9.85 -8.08
N ASP A 61 1.18 -8.92 -8.44
CA ASP A 61 2.58 -8.95 -8.02
C ASP A 61 2.73 -8.56 -6.54
N PHE A 62 1.86 -7.66 -6.06
CA PHE A 62 1.87 -7.14 -4.69
C PHE A 62 0.47 -7.21 -4.09
N VAL A 63 0.39 -7.67 -2.85
CA VAL A 63 -0.79 -7.59 -1.99
C VAL A 63 -0.48 -6.61 -0.87
N TYR A 64 -1.23 -5.51 -0.82
CA TYR A 64 -1.04 -4.44 0.14
C TYR A 64 -2.30 -4.28 1.02
N THR A 65 -2.12 -4.19 2.32
CA THR A 65 -3.21 -3.88 3.25
C THR A 65 -2.78 -2.85 4.28
N ASP A 66 -3.76 -2.26 4.95
CA ASP A 66 -3.62 -1.42 6.13
C ASP A 66 -4.53 -1.97 7.22
N VAL A 67 -4.42 -1.45 8.44
CA VAL A 67 -5.33 -1.77 9.53
C VAL A 67 -6.77 -1.42 9.16
N TRP A 68 -7.73 -2.19 9.65
CA TRP A 68 -9.14 -1.92 9.42
C TRP A 68 -9.70 -0.78 10.26
N TYR A 69 -9.00 -0.42 11.34
CA TYR A 69 -9.35 0.67 12.25
C TYR A 69 -8.33 1.79 12.13
N GLY A 70 -8.76 2.98 11.74
CA GLY A 70 -7.93 4.17 11.75
C GLY A 70 -7.83 4.79 13.14
N LEU A 71 -6.75 5.54 13.40
CA LEU A 71 -6.54 6.27 14.66
C LEU A 71 -7.63 7.31 14.95
N TYR A 72 -8.43 7.65 13.95
CA TYR A 72 -9.45 8.70 13.99
C TYR A 72 -10.84 8.16 13.66
N ASP A 73 -10.99 6.84 13.56
CA ASP A 73 -12.28 6.22 13.33
C ASP A 73 -13.06 6.25 14.66
N ASP A 74 -14.06 7.11 14.70
CA ASP A 74 -15.09 6.99 15.74
C ASP A 74 -15.77 5.62 15.54
N GLU A 75 -16.09 4.94 16.66
CA GLU A 75 -16.93 3.74 16.62
C GLU A 75 -18.27 4.09 15.94
N VAL A 76 -18.32 3.88 14.63
CA VAL A 76 -19.51 4.18 13.85
C VAL A 76 -20.60 3.17 14.23
N SER A 77 -21.51 3.61 15.07
CA SER A 77 -22.85 3.06 15.26
C SER A 77 -22.98 1.53 15.11
N GLY A 78 -22.41 0.77 16.03
CA GLY A 78 -22.89 -0.59 16.33
C GLY A 78 -22.46 -1.71 15.38
N THR A 79 -21.76 -1.43 14.28
CA THR A 79 -21.19 -2.45 13.39
C THR A 79 -19.67 -2.41 13.52
N SER A 80 -19.12 -3.48 14.05
CA SER A 80 -17.65 -3.63 14.11
C SER A 80 -17.08 -3.80 12.70
N TYR A 81 -15.94 -3.15 12.41
CA TYR A 81 -15.20 -3.40 11.17
C TYR A 81 -14.86 -4.89 11.01
N MET A 82 -14.65 -5.62 12.11
CA MET A 82 -14.49 -7.07 12.10
C MET A 82 -15.66 -7.76 11.42
N ASP A 83 -16.90 -7.33 11.67
CA ASP A 83 -18.09 -7.95 11.06
C ASP A 83 -18.16 -7.69 9.55
N VAL A 84 -17.54 -6.61 9.08
CA VAL A 84 -17.52 -6.22 7.66
C VAL A 84 -16.38 -6.91 6.90
N PHE A 85 -15.19 -6.96 7.51
CA PHE A 85 -13.97 -7.37 6.81
C PHE A 85 -13.56 -8.82 7.09
N TYR A 86 -13.77 -9.29 8.32
CA TYR A 86 -13.34 -10.64 8.71
C TYR A 86 -14.39 -11.70 8.38
N PRO A 87 -14.00 -12.91 7.94
CA PRO A 87 -12.63 -13.32 7.59
C PRO A 87 -12.28 -13.06 6.11
N LYS A 88 -13.21 -12.57 5.31
CA LYS A 88 -13.14 -12.54 3.85
C LYS A 88 -11.97 -11.71 3.31
N TYR A 89 -11.64 -10.62 3.98
CA TYR A 89 -10.62 -9.67 3.50
C TYR A 89 -9.32 -9.75 4.31
N GLN A 90 -9.23 -10.68 5.26
CA GLN A 90 -7.99 -10.97 5.96
C GLN A 90 -6.95 -11.53 5.00
N VAL A 91 -5.75 -10.96 4.98
CA VAL A 91 -4.65 -11.49 4.16
C VAL A 91 -4.08 -12.74 4.83
N THR A 92 -4.31 -13.88 4.20
CA THR A 92 -3.87 -15.21 4.62
C THR A 92 -2.90 -15.79 3.60
N MET A 93 -2.19 -16.86 3.98
CA MET A 93 -1.33 -17.59 3.03
C MET A 93 -2.12 -18.15 1.83
N ASP A 94 -3.37 -18.54 2.04
CA ASP A 94 -4.24 -18.99 0.95
C ASP A 94 -4.54 -17.85 -0.03
N MET A 95 -4.82 -16.64 0.48
CA MET A 95 -5.00 -15.44 -0.34
C MET A 95 -3.72 -15.11 -1.11
N MET A 96 -2.57 -15.14 -0.45
CA MET A 96 -1.27 -14.91 -1.08
C MET A 96 -0.97 -15.93 -2.18
N ASN A 97 -1.26 -17.20 -1.94
CA ASN A 97 -1.08 -18.27 -2.93
C ASN A 97 -2.06 -18.13 -4.11
N TYR A 98 -3.27 -17.65 -3.83
CA TYR A 98 -4.26 -17.36 -4.87
C TYR A 98 -3.86 -16.18 -5.75
N ALA A 99 -3.30 -15.13 -5.17
CA ALA A 99 -2.74 -13.99 -5.92
C ALA A 99 -1.62 -14.47 -6.86
N GLY A 100 -0.67 -15.23 -6.33
CA GLY A 100 0.39 -15.86 -7.12
C GLY A 100 1.53 -16.37 -6.24
N PRO A 101 2.32 -17.34 -6.72
CA PRO A 101 3.40 -17.95 -5.93
C PRO A 101 4.53 -16.94 -5.60
N ASP A 102 4.71 -15.94 -6.46
CA ASP A 102 5.77 -14.93 -6.33
C ASP A 102 5.25 -13.59 -5.76
N SER A 103 3.95 -13.48 -5.49
CA SER A 103 3.33 -12.27 -4.93
C SER A 103 3.98 -11.87 -3.62
N LYS A 104 4.27 -10.58 -3.48
CA LYS A 104 4.86 -9.99 -2.29
C LYS A 104 3.78 -9.33 -1.42
N PHE A 105 3.97 -9.39 -0.11
CA PHE A 105 3.10 -8.74 0.86
C PHE A 105 3.72 -7.43 1.34
N MET A 106 2.89 -6.39 1.49
CA MET A 106 3.27 -5.07 1.98
C MET A 106 2.25 -4.57 3.00
N HIS A 107 2.72 -3.78 3.96
CA HIS A 107 1.89 -3.15 4.99
C HIS A 107 2.59 -1.90 5.52
N CYS A 108 1.87 -0.77 5.54
CA CYS A 108 2.43 0.52 6.00
C CYS A 108 2.77 0.58 7.49
N LEU A 109 2.35 -0.42 8.28
CA LEU A 109 2.52 -0.53 9.72
C LEU A 109 1.92 0.68 10.50
N PRO A 110 1.47 0.47 11.78
CA PRO A 110 1.45 -0.80 12.52
C PRO A 110 0.42 -1.80 11.98
N ALA A 111 0.67 -3.09 12.15
CA ALA A 111 -0.26 -4.15 11.77
C ALA A 111 -0.94 -4.74 13.02
N THR A 112 -2.23 -5.09 12.90
CA THR A 112 -2.97 -5.83 13.92
C THR A 112 -3.03 -7.31 13.52
N ARG A 113 -2.03 -8.06 13.95
CA ARG A 113 -1.89 -9.49 13.64
C ARG A 113 -3.11 -10.29 14.09
N GLY A 114 -3.62 -11.14 13.21
CA GLY A 114 -4.84 -11.91 13.43
C GLY A 114 -6.13 -11.20 13.00
N GLU A 115 -6.06 -9.89 12.66
CA GLU A 115 -7.16 -9.14 12.06
C GLU A 115 -6.96 -9.01 10.54
N GLU A 116 -6.37 -7.92 10.04
CA GLU A 116 -6.19 -7.70 8.61
C GLU A 116 -5.15 -8.63 7.96
N VAL A 117 -4.24 -9.19 8.74
CA VAL A 117 -3.20 -10.11 8.27
C VAL A 117 -2.86 -11.16 9.31
N VAL A 118 -2.57 -12.38 8.87
CA VAL A 118 -2.10 -13.48 9.75
C VAL A 118 -0.58 -13.43 9.95
N ASP A 119 -0.11 -14.02 11.06
CA ASP A 119 1.32 -14.04 11.41
C ASP A 119 2.18 -14.69 10.32
N GLU A 120 1.70 -15.79 9.73
CA GLU A 120 2.43 -16.51 8.70
C GLU A 120 2.75 -15.67 7.47
N VAL A 121 1.89 -14.72 7.11
CA VAL A 121 2.12 -13.78 6.00
C VAL A 121 3.08 -12.68 6.41
N MET A 122 2.91 -12.12 7.60
CA MET A 122 3.79 -11.06 8.13
C MET A 122 5.24 -11.52 8.26
N ASP A 123 5.43 -12.76 8.70
CA ASP A 123 6.74 -13.32 9.05
C ASP A 123 7.33 -14.20 7.92
N ASP A 124 6.70 -14.25 6.75
CA ASP A 124 7.23 -14.95 5.58
C ASP A 124 8.44 -14.18 5.01
N GLU A 125 9.65 -14.65 5.33
CA GLU A 125 10.93 -14.04 4.89
C GLU A 125 11.07 -13.94 3.36
N ALA A 126 10.38 -14.79 2.61
CA ALA A 126 10.46 -14.81 1.16
C ALA A 126 9.48 -13.83 0.49
N ARG A 127 8.36 -13.53 1.15
CA ARG A 127 7.24 -12.80 0.52
C ARG A 127 6.91 -11.49 1.23
N SER A 128 7.16 -11.34 2.53
CA SER A 128 6.89 -10.11 3.27
C SER A 128 7.96 -9.05 3.00
N LEU A 129 7.54 -7.88 2.53
CA LEU A 129 8.37 -6.69 2.33
C LEU A 129 8.10 -5.59 3.36
N CYS A 130 7.37 -5.88 4.43
CA CYS A 130 6.96 -4.89 5.42
C CYS A 130 8.15 -4.18 6.07
N TRP A 131 9.23 -4.91 6.34
CA TRP A 131 10.43 -4.35 6.96
C TRP A 131 11.25 -3.51 5.99
N ASP A 132 11.33 -3.91 4.72
CA ASP A 132 11.95 -3.13 3.65
C ASP A 132 11.16 -1.84 3.40
N GLU A 133 9.84 -1.91 3.39
CA GLU A 133 8.95 -0.73 3.28
C GLU A 133 9.16 0.23 4.45
N ALA A 134 9.21 -0.29 5.69
CA ALA A 134 9.45 0.50 6.89
C ALA A 134 10.83 1.18 6.85
N GLU A 135 11.87 0.50 6.39
CA GLU A 135 13.19 1.09 6.23
C GLU A 135 13.20 2.19 5.15
N ASN A 136 12.49 2.00 4.06
CA ASN A 136 12.40 2.97 2.97
C ASN A 136 11.81 4.32 3.40
N ARG A 137 11.00 4.36 4.47
CA ARG A 137 10.56 5.61 5.07
C ARG A 137 11.72 6.51 5.48
N LYS A 138 12.77 5.95 6.06
CA LYS A 138 14.00 6.69 6.42
C LYS A 138 14.66 7.30 5.18
N HIS A 139 14.76 6.53 4.09
CA HIS A 139 15.40 6.97 2.86
C HIS A 139 14.60 8.08 2.16
N SER A 140 13.28 7.94 2.08
CA SER A 140 12.40 8.95 1.48
C SER A 140 12.41 10.27 2.27
N ILE A 141 12.35 10.24 3.60
CA ILE A 141 12.47 11.44 4.44
C ILE A 141 13.83 12.11 4.27
N ARG A 142 14.92 11.34 4.20
CA ARG A 142 16.26 11.89 3.95
C ARG A 142 16.34 12.58 2.59
N ALA A 143 15.74 12.00 1.55
CA ALA A 143 15.70 12.61 0.23
C ALA A 143 14.91 13.93 0.24
N ILE A 144 13.76 13.97 0.91
CA ILE A 144 12.95 15.18 1.08
C ILE A 144 13.74 16.26 1.81
N LEU A 145 14.38 15.93 2.94
CA LEU A 145 15.19 16.88 3.70
C LEU A 145 16.37 17.40 2.88
N ALA A 146 17.06 16.53 2.14
CA ALA A 146 18.16 16.92 1.28
C ALA A 146 17.73 17.87 0.14
N THR A 147 16.46 17.78 -0.31
CA THR A 147 15.92 18.60 -1.38
C THR A 147 15.39 19.95 -0.86
N LEU A 148 14.74 19.94 0.30
CA LEU A 148 14.01 21.12 0.81
C LEU A 148 14.83 21.96 1.79
N CYS A 149 15.80 21.36 2.52
CA CYS A 149 16.62 22.10 3.45
C CYS A 149 17.75 22.86 2.73
N PRO A 150 17.99 24.14 3.06
CA PRO A 150 19.11 24.89 2.52
C PRO A 150 20.40 24.13 2.89
N GLN A 151 21.15 23.76 1.89
CA GLN A 151 22.45 23.11 2.11
C GLN A 151 23.45 24.18 2.50
N SER A 152 24.02 24.13 3.70
CA SER A 152 25.37 24.64 3.92
C SER A 152 26.29 23.87 2.97
N GLU A 153 27.26 24.53 2.35
CA GLU A 153 28.16 23.93 1.36
C GLU A 153 28.53 22.49 1.77
N PRO A 154 28.25 21.47 0.92
CA PRO A 154 28.42 20.10 1.32
C PRO A 154 29.91 19.85 1.61
N ASP A 155 30.24 19.37 2.79
CA ASP A 155 31.54 18.76 3.03
C ASP A 155 31.75 17.70 1.93
N GLU A 156 32.75 17.91 1.09
CA GLU A 156 32.99 17.08 -0.10
C GLU A 156 33.19 15.60 0.27
N LYS A 157 33.67 15.32 1.49
CA LYS A 157 33.78 13.96 2.04
C LYS A 157 32.42 13.33 2.31
N VAL A 158 31.45 14.11 2.82
CA VAL A 158 30.09 13.66 3.09
C VAL A 158 29.37 13.41 1.77
N ALA A 159 29.49 14.31 0.80
CA ALA A 159 28.90 14.14 -0.52
C ALA A 159 29.45 12.89 -1.24
N THR A 160 30.74 12.63 -1.14
CA THR A 160 31.37 11.46 -1.73
C THR A 160 30.92 10.16 -1.05
N ALA A 161 30.80 10.13 0.28
CA ALA A 161 30.26 8.99 1.01
C ALA A 161 28.81 8.68 0.63
N TYR A 162 27.98 9.71 0.46
CA TYR A 162 26.58 9.53 0.02
C TYR A 162 26.49 8.98 -1.40
N ARG A 163 27.29 9.49 -2.34
CA ARG A 163 27.33 8.95 -3.72
C ARG A 163 27.70 7.47 -3.72
N ALA A 164 28.74 7.10 -2.98
CA ALA A 164 29.17 5.71 -2.87
C ALA A 164 28.05 4.80 -2.32
N THR A 165 27.28 5.26 -1.33
CA THR A 165 26.14 4.52 -0.77
C THR A 165 25.00 4.37 -1.78
N ILE A 166 24.70 5.41 -2.56
CA ILE A 166 23.69 5.37 -3.62
C ILE A 166 24.14 4.39 -4.73
N ASP A 167 25.38 4.48 -5.17
CA ASP A 167 25.92 3.61 -6.21
C ASP A 167 25.92 2.13 -5.78
N GLU A 168 26.23 1.85 -4.52
CA GLU A 168 26.13 0.49 -3.96
C GLU A 168 24.67 0.00 -3.91
N GLY A 169 23.74 0.85 -3.50
CA GLY A 169 22.31 0.54 -3.49
C GLY A 169 21.77 0.26 -4.89
N MET A 170 22.10 1.11 -5.87
CA MET A 170 21.71 0.91 -7.27
C MET A 170 22.30 -0.37 -7.87
N ALA A 171 23.55 -0.70 -7.52
CA ALA A 171 24.19 -1.94 -7.95
C ALA A 171 23.50 -3.20 -7.37
N LYS A 172 22.93 -3.11 -6.16
CA LYS A 172 22.13 -4.19 -5.55
C LYS A 172 20.79 -4.34 -6.28
N LEU A 173 20.12 -3.25 -6.56
CA LEU A 173 18.83 -3.26 -7.31
C LEU A 173 19.01 -3.86 -8.71
N GLY A 174 20.06 -3.50 -9.44
CA GLY A 174 20.37 -4.07 -10.76
C GLY A 174 20.67 -5.58 -10.75
N LYS A 175 21.02 -6.17 -9.60
CA LYS A 175 21.24 -7.62 -9.46
C LYS A 175 19.93 -8.39 -9.24
N HIS A 176 18.87 -7.73 -8.84
CA HIS A 176 17.54 -8.35 -8.61
C HIS A 176 16.60 -8.22 -9.81
N GLY A 177 17.08 -7.70 -10.95
CA GLY A 177 16.34 -7.73 -12.23
C GLY A 177 15.11 -6.80 -12.27
N LEU A 178 15.14 -5.67 -11.54
CA LEU A 178 14.17 -4.59 -11.70
C LEU A 178 14.60 -3.65 -12.81
#